data_1fecc2fdafdc5040c87b62685ee22e68
#
_entry.id   1fecc2fdafdc5040c87b62685ee22e68
#
_cell.length_a   1.000
_cell.length_b   1.000
_cell.length_c   1.000
_cell.angle_alpha   90.00
_cell.angle_beta   90.00
_cell.angle_gamma   90.00
#
_symmetry.space_group_name_H-M   'P 1'
#
loop_
_entity.id
_entity.type
_entity.pdbx_description
1 polymer ?
#
loop_
_entity_poly.entity_id
_entity_poly.type
_entity_poly.pdbx_seq_one_letter_code
_entity_poly.pdbx_strand_id
1 'polypeptide(L)'
;MSLDNTKLLDFLGEVDKELSRKIVMVAIGGTAMTLVKAKPSTIDVDFTIPGEFYDEFTKAKNIVNPGFRVDLFHDGAVFITMLPEDYLNKSKPIRTKLKNIQLRALDPVDIIITKIARMDERDEQDIESCIKKFKIKKSQITKRAKEISYAGNDNVFKGNLEIMLKKFF
;
A
#
# COMPACT_ATOMS: atom_id res chain seq x y z
N MET A 1 10.47 15.76 -1.14
CA MET A 1 9.31 16.32 -1.88
C MET A 1 8.08 15.52 -1.45
N SER A 2 6.97 16.20 -1.20
CA SER A 2 5.71 15.58 -0.81
C SER A 2 4.81 15.43 -2.03
N LEU A 3 4.19 14.26 -2.18
CA LEU A 3 3.32 13.89 -3.30
C LEU A 3 1.87 13.76 -2.79
N ASP A 4 1.03 14.66 -3.23
CA ASP A 4 -0.42 14.58 -3.04
C ASP A 4 -1.09 13.72 -4.13
N ASN A 5 -2.40 13.56 -4.06
CA ASN A 5 -3.14 12.79 -5.06
C ASN A 5 -2.94 13.29 -6.49
N THR A 6 -2.88 14.59 -6.70
CA THR A 6 -2.72 15.16 -8.04
C THR A 6 -1.39 14.76 -8.64
N LYS A 7 -0.30 14.96 -7.90
CA LYS A 7 1.05 14.58 -8.36
C LYS A 7 1.21 13.08 -8.57
N LEU A 8 0.60 12.24 -7.70
CA LEU A 8 0.59 10.79 -7.88
C LEU A 8 -0.13 10.38 -9.17
N LEU A 9 -1.30 10.96 -9.43
CA LEU A 9 -2.08 10.65 -10.63
C LEU A 9 -1.45 11.21 -11.90
N ASP A 10 -0.80 12.37 -11.83
CA ASP A 10 -0.03 12.93 -12.95
C ASP A 10 1.13 12.01 -13.33
N PHE A 11 1.89 11.54 -12.34
CA PHE A 11 2.96 10.56 -12.57
C PHE A 11 2.41 9.27 -13.21
N LEU A 12 1.34 8.70 -12.65
CA LEU A 12 0.74 7.49 -13.20
C LEU A 12 0.14 7.73 -14.59
N GLY A 13 -0.33 8.93 -14.88
CA GLY A 13 -0.80 9.33 -16.20
C GLY A 13 0.31 9.29 -17.27
N GLU A 14 1.52 9.72 -16.90
CA GLU A 14 2.67 9.60 -17.80
C GLU A 14 3.09 8.14 -18.00
N VAL A 15 3.12 7.34 -16.94
CA VAL A 15 3.42 5.90 -17.03
C VAL A 15 2.35 5.17 -17.89
N ASP A 16 1.08 5.53 -17.72
CA ASP A 16 -0.05 4.94 -18.46
C ASP A 16 0.09 5.06 -19.97
N LYS A 17 0.68 6.17 -20.46
CA LYS A 17 0.95 6.41 -21.88
C LYS A 17 2.01 5.48 -22.47
N GLU A 18 2.95 5.03 -21.62
CA GLU A 18 4.05 4.14 -22.02
C GLU A 18 3.68 2.66 -21.95
N LEU A 19 2.51 2.32 -21.41
CA LEU A 19 2.04 0.94 -21.32
C LEU A 19 1.39 0.47 -22.61
N SER A 20 1.74 -0.75 -23.05
CA SER A 20 1.20 -1.39 -24.25
C SER A 20 -0.07 -2.21 -24.00
N ARG A 21 -0.38 -2.50 -22.73
CA ARG A 21 -1.55 -3.27 -22.32
C ARG A 21 -2.10 -2.82 -20.96
N LYS A 22 -3.27 -3.30 -20.62
CA LYS A 22 -3.86 -3.06 -19.30
C LYS A 22 -3.13 -3.85 -18.22
N ILE A 23 -2.83 -3.18 -17.12
CA ILE A 23 -2.23 -3.75 -15.94
C ILE A 23 -3.06 -3.44 -14.69
N VAL A 24 -2.93 -4.26 -13.66
CA VAL A 24 -3.48 -3.99 -12.32
C VAL A 24 -2.32 -3.68 -11.39
N MET A 25 -2.48 -2.69 -10.54
CA MET A 25 -1.50 -2.37 -9.49
C MET A 25 -2.18 -1.91 -8.23
N VAL A 26 -1.58 -2.21 -7.10
CA VAL A 26 -2.10 -1.87 -5.78
C VAL A 26 -1.13 -0.95 -5.06
N ALA A 27 -1.57 0.27 -4.79
CA ALA A 27 -0.83 1.19 -3.93
C ALA A 27 -0.81 0.67 -2.49
N ILE A 28 0.33 0.80 -1.83
CA ILE A 28 0.56 0.35 -0.46
C ILE A 28 1.09 1.49 0.42
N GLY A 29 1.19 1.28 1.72
CA GLY A 29 1.80 2.23 2.65
C GLY A 29 1.20 3.64 2.58
N GLY A 30 2.05 4.65 2.61
CA GLY A 30 1.65 6.05 2.52
C GLY A 30 0.97 6.42 1.21
N THR A 31 1.34 5.77 0.11
CA THR A 31 0.70 5.96 -1.21
C THR A 31 -0.77 5.54 -1.16
N ALA A 32 -1.07 4.36 -0.64
CA ALA A 32 -2.45 3.90 -0.44
C ALA A 32 -3.25 4.88 0.42
N MET A 33 -2.68 5.29 1.55
CA MET A 33 -3.33 6.23 2.48
C MET A 33 -3.65 7.57 1.82
N THR A 34 -2.76 8.07 0.98
CA THR A 34 -2.97 9.32 0.24
C THR A 34 -4.12 9.17 -0.77
N LEU A 35 -4.15 8.08 -1.52
CA LEU A 35 -5.20 7.79 -2.50
C LEU A 35 -6.58 7.60 -1.85
N VAL A 36 -6.66 6.98 -0.66
CA VAL A 36 -7.93 6.84 0.08
C VAL A 36 -8.23 8.04 0.99
N LYS A 37 -7.45 9.11 0.90
CA LYS A 37 -7.61 10.37 1.66
C LYS A 37 -7.53 10.18 3.18
N ALA A 38 -6.76 9.20 3.64
CA ALA A 38 -6.43 9.03 5.06
C ALA A 38 -5.19 9.84 5.46
N LYS A 39 -4.48 10.37 4.48
CA LYS A 39 -3.28 11.20 4.62
C LYS A 39 -3.25 12.21 3.47
N PRO A 40 -2.78 13.45 3.69
CA PRO A 40 -2.79 14.47 2.63
C PRO A 40 -1.74 14.21 1.53
N SER A 41 -0.63 13.59 1.88
CA SER A 41 0.48 13.33 0.95
C SER A 41 1.40 12.23 1.45
N THR A 42 2.23 11.71 0.56
CA THR A 42 3.31 10.76 0.87
C THR A 42 4.66 11.28 0.38
N ILE A 43 5.75 10.80 0.95
CA ILE A 43 7.12 11.09 0.49
C ILE A 43 7.58 9.98 -0.45
N ASP A 44 7.31 8.72 -0.09
CA ASP A 44 7.68 7.54 -0.85
C ASP A 44 6.46 7.05 -1.63
N VAL A 45 6.71 6.54 -2.83
CA VAL A 45 5.68 5.96 -3.69
C VAL A 45 5.90 4.45 -3.77
N ASP A 46 4.95 3.70 -3.26
CA ASP A 46 5.06 2.26 -3.09
C ASP A 46 3.87 1.53 -3.72
N PHE A 47 4.16 0.47 -4.48
CA PHE A 47 3.14 -0.40 -5.07
C PHE A 47 3.51 -1.88 -4.90
N THR A 48 2.50 -2.73 -4.79
CA THR A 48 2.62 -4.16 -5.06
C THR A 48 1.89 -4.48 -6.36
N ILE A 49 2.54 -5.26 -7.23
CA ILE A 49 2.08 -5.51 -8.59
C ILE A 49 2.09 -7.01 -8.83
N PRO A 50 1.03 -7.60 -9.40
CA PRO A 50 1.08 -8.99 -9.86
C PRO A 50 2.29 -9.23 -10.77
N GLY A 51 3.00 -10.32 -10.55
CA GLY A 51 4.30 -10.60 -11.18
C GLY A 51 4.28 -10.52 -12.71
N GLU A 52 3.15 -10.88 -13.33
CA GLU A 52 2.94 -10.80 -14.79
C GLU A 52 3.02 -9.38 -15.35
N PHE A 53 2.82 -8.33 -14.53
CA PHE A 53 2.84 -6.93 -14.93
C PHE A 53 4.08 -6.16 -14.46
N TYR A 54 4.91 -6.78 -13.63
CA TYR A 54 6.02 -6.11 -12.96
C TYR A 54 7.05 -5.52 -13.93
N ASP A 55 7.50 -6.31 -14.90
CA ASP A 55 8.52 -5.88 -15.85
C ASP A 55 7.99 -4.77 -16.77
N GLU A 56 6.75 -4.87 -17.20
CA GLU A 56 6.13 -3.87 -18.06
C GLU A 56 5.99 -2.53 -17.36
N PHE A 57 5.50 -2.53 -16.13
CA PHE A 57 5.43 -1.31 -15.33
C PHE A 57 6.81 -0.72 -15.06
N THR A 58 7.79 -1.56 -14.75
CA THR A 58 9.18 -1.13 -14.49
C THR A 58 9.77 -0.43 -15.72
N LYS A 59 9.59 -0.97 -16.90
CA LYS A 59 10.03 -0.35 -18.17
C LYS A 59 9.37 1.02 -18.39
N ALA A 60 8.06 1.09 -18.27
CA ALA A 60 7.31 2.33 -18.44
C ALA A 60 7.73 3.39 -17.42
N LYS A 61 7.86 3.02 -16.14
CA LYS A 61 8.34 3.91 -15.08
C LYS A 61 9.74 4.46 -15.38
N ASN A 62 10.65 3.62 -15.88
CA ASN A 62 12.01 4.04 -16.20
C ASN A 62 12.06 5.03 -17.37
N ILE A 63 11.16 4.90 -18.36
CA ILE A 63 11.03 5.87 -19.45
C ILE A 63 10.59 7.22 -18.90
N VAL A 64 9.59 7.24 -18.03
CA VAL A 64 9.07 8.47 -17.41
C VAL A 64 10.09 9.15 -16.50
N ASN A 65 10.91 8.38 -15.79
CA ASN A 65 11.93 8.87 -14.87
C ASN A 65 11.41 9.98 -13.93
N PRO A 66 10.58 9.66 -12.94
CA PRO A 66 9.76 10.62 -12.21
C PRO A 66 10.53 11.62 -11.32
N GLY A 67 11.83 11.43 -11.11
CA GLY A 67 12.64 12.29 -10.23
C GLY A 67 12.40 12.07 -8.73
N PHE A 68 11.64 11.05 -8.35
CA PHE A 68 11.41 10.60 -6.97
C PHE A 68 11.45 9.07 -6.90
N ARG A 69 11.60 8.55 -5.68
CA ARG A 69 11.69 7.11 -5.46
C ARG A 69 10.33 6.43 -5.61
N VAL A 70 10.33 5.34 -6.37
CA VAL A 70 9.18 4.44 -6.53
C VAL A 70 9.64 3.03 -6.21
N ASP A 71 9.12 2.46 -5.13
CA ASP A 71 9.41 1.09 -4.71
C ASP A 71 8.33 0.14 -5.19
N LEU A 72 8.76 -0.97 -5.78
CA LEU A 72 7.89 -1.99 -6.35
C LEU A 72 8.10 -3.31 -5.64
N PHE A 73 7.00 -3.94 -5.28
CA PHE A 73 6.94 -5.26 -4.67
C PHE A 73 6.08 -6.19 -5.54
N HIS A 74 6.27 -7.51 -5.38
CA HIS A 74 5.55 -8.53 -6.15
C HIS A 74 4.41 -9.17 -5.35
N ASP A 75 3.29 -9.43 -6.02
CA ASP A 75 2.28 -10.43 -5.61
C ASP A 75 1.83 -10.36 -4.14
N GLY A 76 1.61 -9.17 -3.62
CA GLY A 76 1.17 -8.98 -2.25
C GLY A 76 2.29 -8.89 -1.22
N ALA A 77 3.54 -8.89 -1.66
CA ALA A 77 4.65 -8.48 -0.79
C ALA A 77 4.50 -7.00 -0.45
N VAL A 78 4.62 -6.68 0.84
CA VAL A 78 4.57 -5.30 1.35
C VAL A 78 5.63 -5.17 2.45
N PHE A 79 6.73 -4.51 2.12
CA PHE A 79 7.90 -4.41 3.00
C PHE A 79 8.38 -5.80 3.46
N ILE A 80 8.23 -6.11 4.74
CA ILE A 80 8.64 -7.38 5.36
C ILE A 80 7.48 -8.36 5.56
N THR A 81 6.33 -8.09 4.96
CA THR A 81 5.15 -8.96 5.04
C THR A 81 4.76 -9.51 3.67
N MET A 82 4.15 -10.67 3.67
CA MET A 82 3.46 -11.24 2.53
C MET A 82 1.98 -11.35 2.88
N LEU A 83 1.16 -10.63 2.14
CA LEU A 83 -0.29 -10.68 2.28
C LEU A 83 -0.85 -11.98 1.66
N PRO A 84 -1.99 -12.49 2.16
CA PRO A 84 -2.71 -13.58 1.52
C PRO A 84 -3.13 -13.25 0.09
N GLU A 85 -3.35 -14.25 -0.75
CA GLU A 85 -3.74 -14.09 -2.16
C GLU A 85 -4.98 -13.22 -2.37
N ASP A 86 -5.88 -13.16 -1.38
CA ASP A 86 -7.09 -12.36 -1.44
C ASP A 86 -6.87 -10.84 -1.30
N TYR A 87 -5.62 -10.39 -1.08
CA TYR A 87 -5.29 -8.97 -0.93
C TYR A 87 -5.77 -8.13 -2.12
N LEU A 88 -5.66 -8.69 -3.32
CA LEU A 88 -6.07 -8.00 -4.54
C LEU A 88 -7.59 -7.76 -4.55
N ASN A 89 -8.37 -8.79 -4.26
CA ASN A 89 -9.82 -8.70 -4.21
C ASN A 89 -10.32 -7.78 -3.08
N LYS A 90 -9.63 -7.77 -1.95
CA LYS A 90 -9.93 -6.88 -0.81
C LYS A 90 -9.53 -5.43 -1.05
N SER A 91 -8.52 -5.18 -1.90
CA SER A 91 -8.08 -3.83 -2.22
C SER A 91 -9.21 -3.00 -2.85
N LYS A 92 -9.16 -1.70 -2.65
CA LYS A 92 -10.19 -0.77 -3.13
C LYS A 92 -9.84 -0.21 -4.50
N PRO A 93 -10.72 -0.29 -5.50
CA PRO A 93 -10.48 0.36 -6.78
C PRO A 93 -10.49 1.89 -6.60
N ILE A 94 -9.56 2.56 -7.24
CA ILE A 94 -9.46 4.02 -7.27
C ILE A 94 -9.96 4.50 -8.63
N ARG A 95 -10.95 5.35 -8.63
CA ARG A 95 -11.47 5.97 -9.87
C ARG A 95 -10.44 6.92 -10.45
N THR A 96 -10.05 6.67 -11.67
CA THR A 96 -9.09 7.49 -12.43
C THR A 96 -9.52 7.61 -13.89
N LYS A 97 -8.83 8.48 -14.63
CA LYS A 97 -8.94 8.58 -16.09
C LYS A 97 -7.87 7.76 -16.83
N LEU A 98 -7.11 6.94 -16.11
CA LEU A 98 -6.07 6.09 -16.68
C LEU A 98 -6.71 5.03 -17.60
N LYS A 99 -6.07 4.76 -18.73
CA LYS A 99 -6.58 3.82 -19.76
C LYS A 99 -6.06 2.41 -19.55
N ASN A 100 -4.80 2.29 -19.17
CA ASN A 100 -4.07 1.03 -19.06
C ASN A 100 -3.82 0.60 -17.61
N ILE A 101 -3.83 1.53 -16.67
CA ILE A 101 -3.62 1.23 -15.24
C ILE A 101 -4.96 1.09 -14.53
N GLN A 102 -5.24 -0.11 -14.02
CA GLN A 102 -6.29 -0.34 -13.04
C GLN A 102 -5.69 -0.12 -11.64
N LEU A 103 -5.80 1.12 -11.17
CA LEU A 103 -5.25 1.51 -9.87
C LEU A 103 -6.17 1.04 -8.73
N ARG A 104 -5.58 0.41 -7.75
CA ARG A 104 -6.22 0.01 -6.50
C ARG A 104 -5.42 0.52 -5.32
N ALA A 105 -6.03 0.65 -4.17
CA ALA A 105 -5.36 0.93 -2.91
C ALA A 105 -5.54 -0.26 -1.96
N LEU A 106 -4.52 -0.59 -1.21
CA LEU A 106 -4.57 -1.66 -0.22
C LEU A 106 -5.72 -1.44 0.76
N ASP A 107 -6.36 -2.53 1.18
CA ASP A 107 -7.42 -2.47 2.18
C ASP A 107 -6.90 -1.82 3.49
N PRO A 108 -7.68 -0.96 4.15
CA PRO A 108 -7.21 -0.28 5.37
C PRO A 108 -6.74 -1.20 6.49
N VAL A 109 -7.32 -2.40 6.65
CA VAL A 109 -6.85 -3.38 7.64
C VAL A 109 -5.45 -3.89 7.25
N ASP A 110 -5.23 -4.18 5.96
CA ASP A 110 -3.93 -4.60 5.45
C ASP A 110 -2.88 -3.47 5.55
N ILE A 111 -3.27 -2.20 5.33
CA ILE A 111 -2.39 -1.04 5.59
C ILE A 111 -1.94 -1.04 7.05
N ILE A 112 -2.87 -1.18 7.99
CA ILE A 112 -2.58 -1.18 9.42
C ILE A 112 -1.60 -2.31 9.77
N ILE A 113 -1.87 -3.53 9.33
CA ILE A 113 -1.06 -4.71 9.67
C ILE A 113 0.35 -4.61 9.12
N THR A 114 0.52 -4.17 7.88
CA THR A 114 1.84 -4.00 7.27
C THR A 114 2.66 -2.91 7.95
N LYS A 115 2.00 -1.88 8.49
CA LYS A 115 2.64 -0.84 9.30
C LYS A 115 3.00 -1.32 10.70
N ILE A 116 2.16 -2.10 11.35
CA ILE A 116 2.47 -2.76 12.63
C ILE A 116 3.71 -3.65 12.48
N ALA A 117 3.83 -4.38 11.39
CA ALA A 117 4.97 -5.24 11.12
C ALA A 117 6.29 -4.45 11.03
N ARG A 118 6.28 -3.30 10.36
CA ARG A 118 7.45 -2.43 10.21
C ARG A 118 7.71 -1.58 11.44
N MET A 119 6.67 -0.98 11.99
CA MET A 119 6.65 -0.15 13.20
C MET A 119 7.69 0.98 13.21
N ASP A 120 7.71 1.76 12.13
CA ASP A 120 8.48 3.00 12.03
C ASP A 120 7.80 4.13 12.83
N GLU A 121 8.52 5.17 13.22
CA GLU A 121 8.01 6.29 14.04
C GLU A 121 6.73 6.94 13.51
N ARG A 122 6.59 7.05 12.19
CA ARG A 122 5.39 7.61 11.55
C ARG A 122 4.23 6.62 11.44
N ASP A 123 4.50 5.33 11.60
CA ASP A 123 3.50 4.29 11.37
C ASP A 123 2.40 4.33 12.42
N GLU A 124 2.70 4.71 13.64
CA GLU A 124 1.71 4.82 14.71
C GLU A 124 0.61 5.86 14.40
N GLN A 125 1.00 7.05 13.92
CA GLN A 125 0.05 8.09 13.52
C GLN A 125 -0.79 7.65 12.31
N ASP A 126 -0.15 6.98 11.36
CA ASP A 126 -0.82 6.45 10.17
C ASP A 126 -1.84 5.35 10.54
N ILE A 127 -1.48 4.47 11.47
CA ILE A 127 -2.37 3.43 12.01
C ILE A 127 -3.59 4.07 12.68
N GLU A 128 -3.37 5.05 13.56
CA GLU A 128 -4.45 5.78 14.22
C GLU A 128 -5.39 6.45 13.20
N SER A 129 -4.82 7.11 12.19
CA SER A 129 -5.60 7.74 11.13
C SER A 129 -6.48 6.76 10.35
N CYS A 130 -5.94 5.58 10.03
CA CYS A 130 -6.71 4.51 9.38
C CYS A 130 -7.84 3.99 10.27
N ILE A 131 -7.56 3.70 11.54
CA ILE A 131 -8.55 3.20 12.50
C ILE A 131 -9.72 4.17 12.61
N LYS A 132 -9.43 5.46 12.82
CA LYS A 132 -10.45 6.51 12.97
C LYS A 132 -11.27 6.71 11.70
N LYS A 133 -10.58 6.88 10.56
CA LYS A 133 -11.26 7.17 9.29
C LYS A 133 -12.18 6.06 8.82
N PHE A 134 -11.71 4.81 8.91
CA PHE A 134 -12.44 3.64 8.42
C PHE A 134 -13.21 2.89 9.49
N LYS A 135 -13.19 3.39 10.74
CA LYS A 135 -13.87 2.77 11.89
C LYS A 135 -13.50 1.29 12.06
N ILE A 136 -12.20 1.01 11.92
CA ILE A 136 -11.67 -0.36 12.01
C ILE A 136 -11.83 -0.88 13.44
N LYS A 137 -12.27 -2.12 13.56
CA LYS A 137 -12.46 -2.80 14.85
C LYS A 137 -11.24 -3.66 15.19
N LYS A 138 -10.96 -3.80 16.48
CA LYS A 138 -9.91 -4.69 17.01
C LYS A 138 -9.98 -6.10 16.40
N SER A 139 -11.17 -6.67 16.29
CA SER A 139 -11.39 -8.01 15.76
C SER A 139 -10.95 -8.17 14.30
N GLN A 140 -11.09 -7.13 13.49
CA GLN A 140 -10.66 -7.15 12.09
C GLN A 140 -9.14 -7.24 11.99
N ILE A 141 -8.42 -6.44 12.79
CA ILE A 141 -6.95 -6.46 12.84
C ILE A 141 -6.45 -7.79 13.37
N THR A 142 -7.02 -8.27 14.48
CA THR A 142 -6.60 -9.52 15.13
C THR A 142 -6.81 -10.74 14.21
N LYS A 143 -7.93 -10.78 13.50
CA LYS A 143 -8.21 -11.84 12.53
C LYS A 143 -7.21 -11.82 11.38
N ARG A 144 -7.05 -10.66 10.76
CA ARG A 144 -6.18 -10.51 9.58
C ARG A 144 -4.70 -10.76 9.89
N ALA A 145 -4.24 -10.35 11.07
CA ALA A 145 -2.88 -10.58 11.52
C ALA A 145 -2.47 -12.06 11.55
N LYS A 146 -3.42 -12.97 11.73
CA LYS A 146 -3.17 -14.43 11.70
C LYS A 146 -2.99 -14.99 10.29
N GLU A 147 -3.40 -14.26 9.28
CA GLU A 147 -3.40 -14.69 7.88
C GLU A 147 -2.15 -14.27 7.11
N ILE A 148 -1.37 -13.32 7.62
CA ILE A 148 -0.16 -12.84 6.95
C ILE A 148 1.07 -13.71 7.25
N SER A 149 2.02 -13.71 6.31
CA SER A 149 3.38 -14.22 6.54
C SER A 149 4.32 -13.05 6.83
N TYR A 150 5.26 -13.27 7.74
CA TYR A 150 6.18 -12.25 8.23
C TYR A 150 7.62 -12.72 8.04
N ALA A 151 8.45 -11.92 7.39
CA ALA A 151 9.84 -12.27 7.09
C ALA A 151 10.80 -12.06 8.26
N GLY A 152 10.38 -11.36 9.31
CA GLY A 152 11.16 -11.08 10.50
C GLY A 152 10.88 -12.06 11.64
N ASN A 153 11.26 -11.66 12.85
CA ASN A 153 10.97 -12.44 14.06
C ASN A 153 9.49 -12.29 14.46
N ASP A 154 8.76 -13.40 14.48
CA ASP A 154 7.33 -13.43 14.83
C ASP A 154 7.01 -12.80 16.19
N ASN A 155 7.92 -12.92 17.17
CA ASN A 155 7.75 -12.32 18.48
C ASN A 155 7.78 -10.79 18.43
N VAL A 156 8.57 -10.20 17.54
CA VAL A 156 8.59 -8.75 17.32
C VAL A 156 7.25 -8.28 16.76
N PHE A 157 6.74 -8.96 15.75
CA PHE A 157 5.43 -8.64 15.18
C PHE A 157 4.31 -8.77 16.20
N LYS A 158 4.27 -9.87 16.95
CA LYS A 158 3.30 -10.09 18.03
C LYS A 158 3.37 -9.01 19.10
N GLY A 159 4.57 -8.63 19.53
CA GLY A 159 4.78 -7.55 20.50
C GLY A 159 4.27 -6.21 19.99
N ASN A 160 4.59 -5.84 18.75
CA ASN A 160 4.08 -4.63 18.11
C ASN A 160 2.55 -4.63 18.03
N LEU A 161 1.97 -5.75 17.63
CA LEU A 161 0.51 -5.91 17.55
C LEU A 161 -0.16 -5.71 18.91
N GLU A 162 0.36 -6.33 19.99
CA GLU A 162 -0.16 -6.15 21.34
C GLU A 162 -0.11 -4.70 21.80
N ILE A 163 1.02 -4.02 21.56
CA ILE A 163 1.20 -2.60 21.91
C ILE A 163 0.15 -1.74 21.20
N MET A 164 -0.03 -1.92 19.90
CA MET A 164 -0.98 -1.15 19.12
C MET A 164 -2.43 -1.43 19.50
N LEU A 165 -2.77 -2.69 19.74
CA LEU A 165 -4.12 -3.07 20.19
C LEU A 165 -4.45 -2.51 21.57
N LYS A 166 -3.51 -2.47 22.50
CA LYS A 166 -3.71 -1.85 23.83
C LYS A 166 -3.84 -0.32 23.73
N LYS A 167 -3.12 0.30 22.78
CA LYS A 167 -3.12 1.75 22.64
C LYS A 167 -4.42 2.29 22.04
N PHE A 168 -4.99 1.59 21.05
CA PHE A 168 -6.11 2.09 20.27
C PHE A 168 -7.46 1.46 20.58
N PHE A 169 -7.50 0.39 21.36
CA PHE A 169 -8.71 -0.33 21.75
C PHE A 169 -8.74 -0.73 23.24
#